data_0054d31e29de77d0084f9a30bbf33e26
#
_entry.id   0054d31e29de77d0084f9a30bbf33e26
#
_cell.length_a   1.000
_cell.length_b   1.000
_cell.length_c   1.000
_cell.angle_alpha   90.00
_cell.angle_beta   90.00
_cell.angle_gamma   90.00
#
_symmetry.space_group_name_H-M   'P 1'
#
loop_
_entity.id
_entity.type
_entity.pdbx_description
1 polymer ?
#
loop_
_entity_poly.entity_id
_entity_poly.type
_entity_poly.pdbx_seq_one_letter_code
_entity_poly.pdbx_strand_id
1 'polypeptide(L)'
;KQLLRLSANFALTADLCFTLGGRLKFEELLMGRLSDAMGAIFLGYSTLHHYSRNRGVEGLEVLTEHAMLRLEKECQDALKEASDNFPGPLGTVASTVMKVGCFPLGSITRPYNSPNDDLTKEVSRLLTTPSGLRDMFQENMYIAPEGDVHQPSDLIRALPLCVEADKIMSSLRREKREPTQEETDKIAKAEALRDMLIQVDVFDNLTDAEGQEGYIRPALEGTEERLAGLEQKRFA
;
A
#
# COMPACT_ATOMS: atom_id res chain seq x y z
N LYS A 1 18.37 -8.53 -13.42
CA LYS A 1 19.40 -7.62 -13.99
C LYS A 1 19.20 -6.16 -13.57
N GLN A 2 17.97 -5.64 -13.62
CA GLN A 2 17.64 -4.25 -13.25
C GLN A 2 17.96 -3.98 -11.78
N LEU A 3 17.48 -4.82 -10.87
CA LEU A 3 17.74 -4.70 -9.45
C LEU A 3 19.24 -4.72 -9.11
N LEU A 4 20.06 -5.54 -9.81
CA LEU A 4 21.52 -5.52 -9.63
C LEU A 4 22.14 -4.19 -10.04
N ARG A 5 21.62 -3.55 -11.09
CA ARG A 5 22.09 -2.21 -11.50
C ARG A 5 21.73 -1.16 -10.45
N LEU A 6 20.52 -1.21 -9.92
CA LEU A 6 20.09 -0.31 -8.85
C LEU A 6 20.93 -0.51 -7.59
N SER A 7 21.23 -1.76 -7.21
CA SER A 7 22.11 -2.06 -6.09
C SER A 7 23.52 -1.49 -6.28
N ALA A 8 24.07 -1.58 -7.50
CA ALA A 8 25.37 -1.01 -7.80
C ALA A 8 25.35 0.53 -7.79
N ASN A 9 24.30 1.15 -8.33
CA ASN A 9 24.11 2.59 -8.27
C ASN A 9 23.92 3.07 -6.82
N PHE A 10 23.20 2.32 -6.00
CA PHE A 10 23.08 2.60 -4.58
C PHE A 10 24.44 2.56 -3.87
N ALA A 11 25.24 1.52 -4.11
CA ALA A 11 26.58 1.40 -3.52
C ALA A 11 27.47 2.60 -3.90
N LEU A 12 27.49 2.97 -5.19
CA LEU A 12 28.22 4.15 -5.65
C LEU A 12 27.74 5.44 -4.96
N THR A 13 26.43 5.62 -4.85
CA THR A 13 25.84 6.78 -4.21
C THR A 13 26.21 6.84 -2.72
N ALA A 14 26.16 5.69 -2.03
CA ALA A 14 26.56 5.59 -0.63
C ALA A 14 28.05 5.91 -0.44
N ASP A 15 28.94 5.39 -1.31
CA ASP A 15 30.37 5.70 -1.28
C ASP A 15 30.64 7.20 -1.47
N LEU A 16 29.92 7.84 -2.38
CA LEU A 16 30.01 9.29 -2.56
C LEU A 16 29.54 10.06 -1.32
N CYS A 17 28.51 9.59 -0.61
CA CYS A 17 28.04 10.20 0.61
C CYS A 17 29.08 10.15 1.73
N PHE A 18 29.96 9.13 1.79
CA PHE A 18 31.05 9.09 2.76
C PHE A 18 32.08 10.22 2.57
N THR A 19 32.17 10.82 1.37
CA THR A 19 33.04 11.99 1.15
C THR A 19 32.61 13.22 1.98
N LEU A 20 31.35 13.25 2.46
CA LEU A 20 30.86 14.31 3.35
C LEU A 20 31.40 14.18 4.77
N GLY A 21 31.99 13.05 5.14
CA GLY A 21 32.57 12.79 6.46
C GLY A 21 31.56 13.01 7.58
N GLY A 22 31.97 13.71 8.63
CA GLY A 22 31.11 13.98 9.80
C GLY A 22 29.88 14.84 9.50
N ARG A 23 29.87 15.54 8.37
CA ARG A 23 28.73 16.35 7.93
C ARG A 23 27.55 15.49 7.52
N LEU A 24 27.78 14.27 7.05
CA LEU A 24 26.74 13.34 6.58
C LEU A 24 25.64 13.14 7.64
N LYS A 25 25.99 13.12 8.92
CA LYS A 25 25.02 12.95 10.03
C LYS A 25 23.95 14.06 10.14
N PHE A 26 24.21 15.22 9.52
CA PHE A 26 23.28 16.35 9.52
C PHE A 26 22.48 16.46 8.22
N GLU A 27 22.79 15.62 7.22
CA GLU A 27 22.09 15.58 5.93
C GLU A 27 20.94 14.56 5.97
N GLU A 28 19.96 14.81 6.87
CA GLU A 28 18.87 13.87 7.16
C GLU A 28 18.03 13.52 5.93
N LEU A 29 17.75 14.52 5.06
CA LEU A 29 16.99 14.28 3.83
C LEU A 29 17.74 13.39 2.83
N LEU A 30 19.06 13.53 2.74
CA LEU A 30 19.89 12.67 1.91
C LEU A 30 19.90 11.24 2.46
N MET A 31 20.05 11.09 3.77
CA MET A 31 20.00 9.79 4.45
C MET A 31 18.63 9.13 4.32
N GLY A 32 17.54 9.90 4.39
CA GLY A 32 16.18 9.41 4.14
C GLY A 32 16.04 8.81 2.74
N ARG A 33 16.48 9.51 1.69
CA ARG A 33 16.47 9.01 0.31
C ARG A 33 17.29 7.74 0.13
N LEU A 34 18.46 7.66 0.78
CA LEU A 34 19.27 6.43 0.77
C LEU A 34 18.56 5.26 1.47
N SER A 35 17.87 5.54 2.59
CA SER A 35 17.08 4.53 3.28
C SER A 35 15.93 4.02 2.41
N ASP A 36 15.24 4.89 1.69
CA ASP A 36 14.17 4.52 0.77
C ASP A 36 14.69 3.65 -0.38
N ALA A 37 15.83 4.06 -0.98
CA ALA A 37 16.47 3.27 -2.03
C ALA A 37 16.90 1.88 -1.53
N MET A 38 17.48 1.80 -0.33
CA MET A 38 17.88 0.54 0.27
C MET A 38 16.67 -0.34 0.60
N GLY A 39 15.61 0.25 1.15
CA GLY A 39 14.35 -0.42 1.43
C GLY A 39 13.73 -1.04 0.17
N ALA A 40 13.66 -0.28 -0.91
CA ALA A 40 13.16 -0.76 -2.20
C ALA A 40 14.01 -1.92 -2.77
N ILE A 41 15.34 -1.85 -2.67
CA ILE A 41 16.24 -2.93 -3.06
C ILE A 41 16.01 -4.18 -2.21
N PHE A 42 15.93 -4.03 -0.89
CA PHE A 42 15.69 -5.15 0.02
C PHE A 42 14.36 -5.84 -0.26
N LEU A 43 13.28 -5.06 -0.42
CA LEU A 43 11.97 -5.58 -0.77
C LEU A 43 11.97 -6.25 -2.15
N GLY A 44 12.71 -5.71 -3.11
CA GLY A 44 12.86 -6.32 -4.44
C GLY A 44 13.50 -7.69 -4.38
N TYR A 45 14.59 -7.87 -3.63
CA TYR A 45 15.20 -9.19 -3.44
C TYR A 45 14.30 -10.14 -2.66
N SER A 46 13.60 -9.65 -1.64
CA SER A 46 12.63 -10.43 -0.87
C SER A 46 11.47 -10.92 -1.75
N THR A 47 10.94 -10.07 -2.61
CA THR A 47 9.90 -10.41 -3.59
C THR A 47 10.36 -11.50 -4.56
N LEU A 48 11.56 -11.36 -5.12
CA LEU A 48 12.13 -12.38 -6.02
C LEU A 48 12.40 -13.70 -5.29
N HIS A 49 12.85 -13.64 -4.05
CA HIS A 49 13.03 -14.83 -3.21
C HIS A 49 11.71 -15.54 -2.95
N HIS A 50 10.68 -14.80 -2.55
CA HIS A 50 9.33 -15.33 -2.33
C HIS A 50 8.79 -15.99 -3.61
N TYR A 51 8.88 -15.30 -4.76
CA TYR A 51 8.49 -15.87 -6.05
C TYR A 51 9.25 -17.15 -6.39
N SER A 52 10.56 -17.17 -6.15
CA SER A 52 11.37 -18.33 -6.46
C SER A 52 10.96 -19.60 -5.71
N ARG A 53 10.42 -19.42 -4.49
CA ARG A 53 9.95 -20.53 -3.64
C ARG A 53 8.53 -20.97 -3.96
N ASN A 54 7.72 -20.10 -4.56
CA ASN A 54 6.28 -20.33 -4.78
C ASN A 54 5.87 -20.27 -6.26
N ARG A 55 6.77 -20.60 -7.17
CA ARG A 55 6.58 -20.49 -8.65
C ARG A 55 5.35 -21.21 -9.19
N GLY A 56 4.79 -22.19 -8.47
CA GLY A 56 3.62 -22.96 -8.90
C GLY A 56 2.29 -22.29 -8.59
N VAL A 57 2.29 -21.15 -7.87
CA VAL A 57 1.06 -20.46 -7.49
C VAL A 57 0.60 -19.57 -8.65
N GLU A 58 -0.60 -19.86 -9.17
CA GLU A 58 -1.21 -19.11 -10.26
C GLU A 58 -1.41 -17.64 -9.90
N GLY A 59 -1.01 -16.73 -10.79
CA GLY A 59 -1.13 -15.29 -10.60
C GLY A 59 0.02 -14.65 -9.79
N LEU A 60 0.89 -15.43 -9.13
CA LEU A 60 2.00 -14.87 -8.36
C LEU A 60 3.02 -14.15 -9.24
N GLU A 61 3.19 -14.59 -10.50
CA GLU A 61 4.07 -13.93 -11.45
C GLU A 61 3.62 -12.50 -11.74
N VAL A 62 2.33 -12.30 -11.97
CA VAL A 62 1.71 -10.99 -12.23
C VAL A 62 1.91 -10.03 -11.05
N LEU A 63 1.69 -10.52 -9.82
CA LEU A 63 1.95 -9.74 -8.61
C LEU A 63 3.42 -9.37 -8.47
N THR A 64 4.30 -10.34 -8.75
CA THR A 64 5.75 -10.15 -8.68
C THR A 64 6.20 -9.10 -9.70
N GLU A 65 5.73 -9.17 -10.94
CA GLU A 65 6.04 -8.18 -11.97
C GLU A 65 5.60 -6.78 -11.54
N HIS A 66 4.37 -6.63 -11.09
CA HIS A 66 3.85 -5.35 -10.60
C HIS A 66 4.69 -4.79 -9.44
N ALA A 67 5.00 -5.62 -8.44
CA ALA A 67 5.80 -5.21 -7.29
C ALA A 67 7.22 -4.80 -7.72
N MET A 68 7.85 -5.56 -8.60
CA MET A 68 9.19 -5.26 -9.09
C MET A 68 9.25 -3.95 -9.87
N LEU A 69 8.28 -3.68 -10.75
CA LEU A 69 8.22 -2.41 -11.49
C LEU A 69 8.08 -1.22 -10.55
N ARG A 70 7.25 -1.33 -9.50
CA ARG A 70 7.13 -0.28 -8.49
C ARG A 70 8.42 -0.06 -7.73
N LEU A 71 9.00 -1.12 -7.17
CA LEU A 71 10.19 -1.05 -6.33
C LEU A 71 11.42 -0.54 -7.12
N GLU A 72 11.57 -0.96 -8.37
CA GLU A 72 12.63 -0.47 -9.24
C GLU A 72 12.48 1.02 -9.54
N LYS A 73 11.25 1.48 -9.76
CA LYS A 73 10.95 2.90 -9.96
C LYS A 73 11.18 3.72 -8.69
N GLU A 74 10.70 3.27 -7.54
CA GLU A 74 10.90 3.91 -6.24
C GLU A 74 12.40 4.05 -5.90
N CYS A 75 13.15 2.97 -6.10
CA CYS A 75 14.62 3.01 -5.92
C CYS A 75 15.30 4.02 -6.83
N GLN A 76 14.91 4.04 -8.11
CA GLN A 76 15.49 5.00 -9.06
C GLN A 76 15.18 6.44 -8.68
N ASP A 77 13.92 6.72 -8.30
CA ASP A 77 13.50 8.07 -7.93
C ASP A 77 14.26 8.54 -6.70
N ALA A 78 14.40 7.70 -5.67
CA ALA A 78 15.16 8.02 -4.47
C ALA A 78 16.66 8.29 -4.78
N LEU A 79 17.30 7.48 -5.62
CA LEU A 79 18.69 7.69 -6.04
C LEU A 79 18.85 8.96 -6.88
N LYS A 80 17.89 9.24 -7.75
CA LYS A 80 17.88 10.46 -8.57
C LYS A 80 17.74 11.69 -7.69
N GLU A 81 16.80 11.69 -6.74
CA GLU A 81 16.63 12.80 -5.79
C GLU A 81 17.86 12.99 -4.89
N ALA A 82 18.51 11.91 -4.44
CA ALA A 82 19.76 11.98 -3.71
C ALA A 82 20.86 12.66 -4.55
N SER A 83 20.93 12.31 -5.83
CA SER A 83 21.87 12.91 -6.78
C SER A 83 21.58 14.39 -7.05
N ASP A 84 20.31 14.76 -7.26
CA ASP A 84 19.92 16.13 -7.59
C ASP A 84 20.13 17.10 -6.40
N ASN A 85 20.10 16.56 -5.18
CA ASN A 85 20.22 17.34 -3.95
C ASN A 85 21.51 17.05 -3.17
N PHE A 86 22.55 16.54 -3.84
CA PHE A 86 23.81 16.23 -3.15
C PHE A 86 24.48 17.51 -2.62
N PRO A 87 24.79 17.58 -1.30
CA PRO A 87 25.24 18.82 -0.68
C PRO A 87 26.73 19.10 -0.90
N GLY A 88 27.09 20.39 -0.73
CA GLY A 88 28.48 20.85 -0.68
C GLY A 88 29.05 21.31 -2.03
N PRO A 89 30.28 21.81 -2.01
CA PRO A 89 30.94 22.41 -3.21
C PRO A 89 31.22 21.39 -4.30
N LEU A 90 31.33 20.11 -3.95
CA LEU A 90 31.48 19.00 -4.89
C LEU A 90 30.13 18.44 -5.37
N GLY A 91 29.00 19.04 -4.96
CA GLY A 91 27.67 18.54 -5.28
C GLY A 91 27.44 18.36 -6.78
N THR A 92 27.87 19.31 -7.62
CA THR A 92 27.75 19.21 -9.08
C THR A 92 28.57 18.05 -9.65
N VAL A 93 29.78 17.82 -9.14
CA VAL A 93 30.64 16.73 -9.59
C VAL A 93 30.05 15.40 -9.16
N ALA A 94 29.69 15.28 -7.88
CA ALA A 94 29.07 14.06 -7.34
C ALA A 94 27.75 13.73 -8.06
N SER A 95 26.88 14.72 -8.26
CA SER A 95 25.63 14.58 -9.02
C SER A 95 25.90 14.13 -10.46
N THR A 96 26.93 14.66 -11.12
CA THR A 96 27.30 14.25 -12.49
C THR A 96 27.77 12.80 -12.51
N VAL A 97 28.64 12.41 -11.57
CA VAL A 97 29.13 11.03 -11.45
C VAL A 97 27.99 10.05 -11.22
N MET A 98 27.07 10.38 -10.30
CA MET A 98 25.89 9.57 -10.03
C MET A 98 24.99 9.45 -11.28
N LYS A 99 24.74 10.56 -11.99
CA LYS A 99 23.85 10.60 -13.17
C LYS A 99 24.42 9.85 -14.37
N VAL A 100 25.71 9.96 -14.60
CA VAL A 100 26.38 9.19 -15.66
C VAL A 100 26.37 7.71 -15.31
N GLY A 101 26.44 7.39 -14.04
CA GLY A 101 26.44 6.02 -13.52
C GLY A 101 27.74 5.29 -13.78
N CYS A 102 27.82 4.07 -13.32
CA CYS A 102 28.95 3.19 -13.60
C CYS A 102 28.71 2.45 -14.93
N PHE A 103 29.53 2.72 -15.93
CA PHE A 103 29.58 1.87 -17.10
C PHE A 103 30.27 0.53 -16.73
N PRO A 104 29.69 -0.63 -17.07
CA PRO A 104 28.56 -0.93 -17.95
C PRO A 104 27.20 -1.04 -17.24
N LEU A 105 27.11 -0.66 -15.97
CA LEU A 105 25.91 -0.88 -15.13
C LEU A 105 24.73 0.05 -15.50
N GLY A 106 25.01 1.13 -16.21
CA GLY A 106 24.02 2.09 -16.66
C GLY A 106 23.74 3.19 -15.64
N SER A 107 23.20 4.28 -16.15
CA SER A 107 22.94 5.50 -15.38
C SER A 107 21.67 5.36 -14.51
N ILE A 108 21.65 6.08 -13.38
CA ILE A 108 20.46 6.27 -12.56
C ILE A 108 19.37 7.08 -13.29
N THR A 109 19.74 7.77 -14.36
CA THR A 109 18.79 8.55 -15.19
C THR A 109 18.05 7.69 -16.22
N ARG A 110 18.46 6.43 -16.44
CA ARG A 110 17.75 5.54 -17.32
C ARG A 110 16.35 5.29 -16.77
N PRO A 111 15.30 5.61 -17.53
CA PRO A 111 13.94 5.54 -16.98
C PRO A 111 13.54 4.08 -16.71
N TYR A 112 12.99 3.86 -15.54
CA TYR A 112 12.22 2.67 -15.19
C TYR A 112 10.74 2.98 -15.32
N ASN A 113 9.98 2.03 -15.81
CA ASN A 113 8.56 2.20 -16.01
C ASN A 113 7.78 1.82 -14.74
N SER A 114 6.78 2.62 -14.41
CA SER A 114 5.75 2.19 -13.46
C SER A 114 4.89 1.07 -14.07
N PRO A 115 4.21 0.26 -13.24
CA PRO A 115 3.20 -0.66 -13.74
C PRO A 115 2.16 0.09 -14.59
N ASN A 116 1.73 -0.52 -15.68
CA ASN A 116 0.65 0.04 -16.48
C ASN A 116 -0.71 -0.26 -15.83
N ASP A 117 -1.75 0.42 -16.31
CA ASP A 117 -3.11 0.30 -15.77
C ASP A 117 -3.68 -1.12 -15.93
N ASP A 118 -3.35 -1.82 -17.02
CA ASP A 118 -3.87 -3.16 -17.27
C ASP A 118 -3.26 -4.18 -16.30
N LEU A 119 -1.95 -4.08 -16.04
CA LEU A 119 -1.29 -4.88 -15.02
C LEU A 119 -1.86 -4.57 -13.62
N THR A 120 -2.11 -3.31 -13.31
CA THR A 120 -2.69 -2.89 -12.03
C THR A 120 -4.12 -3.42 -11.85
N LYS A 121 -4.95 -3.39 -12.90
CA LYS A 121 -6.31 -3.98 -12.89
C LYS A 121 -6.26 -5.49 -12.69
N GLU A 122 -5.32 -6.16 -13.36
CA GLU A 122 -5.14 -7.62 -13.22
C GLU A 122 -4.73 -7.99 -11.80
N VAL A 123 -3.78 -7.25 -11.20
CA VAL A 123 -3.40 -7.42 -9.78
C VAL A 123 -4.61 -7.22 -8.86
N SER A 124 -5.39 -6.15 -9.08
CA SER A 124 -6.59 -5.90 -8.30
C SER A 124 -7.58 -7.06 -8.41
N ARG A 125 -7.80 -7.58 -9.63
CA ARG A 125 -8.67 -8.74 -9.87
C ARG A 125 -8.17 -9.99 -9.13
N LEU A 126 -6.87 -10.26 -9.18
CA LEU A 126 -6.26 -11.42 -8.49
C LEU A 126 -6.40 -11.33 -6.97
N LEU A 127 -6.23 -10.14 -6.40
CA LEU A 127 -6.32 -9.94 -4.94
C LEU A 127 -7.76 -9.89 -4.43
N THR A 128 -8.73 -9.51 -5.25
CA THR A 128 -10.15 -9.46 -4.86
C THR A 128 -10.92 -10.73 -5.16
N THR A 129 -10.34 -11.66 -5.95
CA THR A 129 -10.98 -12.92 -6.28
C THR A 129 -10.51 -14.02 -5.32
N PRO A 130 -11.41 -14.80 -4.68
CA PRO A 130 -11.03 -15.96 -3.89
C PRO A 130 -10.21 -16.94 -4.72
N SER A 131 -8.99 -17.26 -4.23
CA SER A 131 -8.03 -18.10 -4.96
C SER A 131 -6.94 -18.60 -4.02
N GLY A 132 -6.22 -19.66 -4.41
CA GLY A 132 -5.06 -20.14 -3.67
C GLY A 132 -3.93 -19.12 -3.50
N LEU A 133 -3.79 -18.16 -4.43
CA LEU A 133 -2.87 -17.04 -4.28
C LEU A 133 -3.26 -16.17 -3.08
N ARG A 134 -4.52 -15.84 -2.95
CA ARG A 134 -5.03 -15.06 -1.83
C ARG A 134 -4.91 -15.83 -0.51
N ASP A 135 -5.24 -17.11 -0.51
CA ASP A 135 -5.12 -17.96 0.68
C ASP A 135 -3.68 -17.99 1.19
N MET A 136 -2.70 -18.10 0.29
CA MET A 136 -1.27 -18.03 0.62
C MET A 136 -0.89 -16.73 1.33
N PHE A 137 -1.41 -15.58 0.90
CA PHE A 137 -1.14 -14.30 1.57
C PHE A 137 -1.87 -14.17 2.90
N GLN A 138 -3.04 -14.81 3.04
CA GLN A 138 -3.84 -14.78 4.26
C GLN A 138 -3.35 -15.76 5.33
N GLU A 139 -2.59 -16.79 4.97
CA GLU A 139 -2.14 -17.86 5.86
C GLU A 139 -1.45 -17.34 7.13
N ASN A 140 -0.71 -16.24 7.00
CA ASN A 140 0.02 -15.63 8.12
C ASN A 140 -0.65 -14.37 8.70
N MET A 141 -1.87 -14.03 8.26
CA MET A 141 -2.62 -12.90 8.80
C MET A 141 -3.40 -13.34 10.05
N TYR A 142 -3.39 -12.49 11.06
CA TYR A 142 -4.28 -12.70 12.19
C TYR A 142 -5.72 -12.47 11.75
N ILE A 143 -6.54 -13.50 11.92
CA ILE A 143 -7.99 -13.46 11.69
C ILE A 143 -8.65 -13.63 13.05
N ALA A 144 -9.36 -12.60 13.54
CA ALA A 144 -10.05 -12.65 14.80
C ALA A 144 -11.08 -13.81 14.84
N PRO A 145 -11.34 -14.42 16.02
CA PRO A 145 -12.38 -15.43 16.17
C PRO A 145 -13.77 -14.92 15.73
N GLU A 146 -14.67 -15.86 15.37
CA GLU A 146 -16.05 -15.53 15.11
C GLU A 146 -16.71 -14.91 16.35
N GLY A 147 -17.42 -13.80 16.14
CA GLY A 147 -18.13 -13.10 17.23
C GLY A 147 -17.67 -11.67 17.48
N ASP A 148 -16.48 -11.27 17.07
CA ASP A 148 -16.05 -9.88 17.07
C ASP A 148 -16.55 -9.19 15.80
N VAL A 149 -17.68 -8.52 15.91
CA VAL A 149 -18.32 -7.78 14.82
C VAL A 149 -17.47 -6.53 14.50
N HIS A 150 -17.38 -6.20 13.21
CA HIS A 150 -16.63 -5.03 12.68
C HIS A 150 -15.09 -5.16 12.65
N GLN A 151 -14.56 -6.38 12.68
CA GLN A 151 -13.13 -6.59 12.48
C GLN A 151 -12.77 -6.73 10.99
N PRO A 152 -11.56 -6.32 10.55
CA PRO A 152 -11.09 -6.55 9.17
C PRO A 152 -11.16 -8.01 8.72
N SER A 153 -11.11 -8.95 9.66
CA SER A 153 -11.30 -10.38 9.43
C SER A 153 -12.68 -10.73 8.86
N ASP A 154 -13.72 -9.97 9.18
CA ASP A 154 -15.08 -10.23 8.67
C ASP A 154 -15.17 -9.89 7.18
N LEU A 155 -14.43 -8.88 6.70
CA LEU A 155 -14.27 -8.59 5.28
C LEU A 155 -13.66 -9.79 4.52
N ILE A 156 -12.65 -10.43 5.10
CA ILE A 156 -12.00 -11.60 4.50
C ILE A 156 -12.98 -12.77 4.39
N ARG A 157 -13.80 -13.00 5.42
CA ARG A 157 -14.81 -14.07 5.46
C ARG A 157 -15.99 -13.79 4.52
N ALA A 158 -16.44 -12.54 4.45
CA ALA A 158 -17.58 -12.15 3.62
C ALA A 158 -17.25 -12.09 2.12
N LEU A 159 -15.98 -11.87 1.77
CA LEU A 159 -15.57 -11.66 0.37
C LEU A 159 -16.01 -12.77 -0.59
N PRO A 160 -15.84 -14.09 -0.31
CA PRO A 160 -16.27 -15.12 -1.23
C PRO A 160 -17.76 -15.03 -1.56
N LEU A 161 -18.59 -14.75 -0.56
CA LEU A 161 -20.03 -14.63 -0.72
C LEU A 161 -20.41 -13.39 -1.55
N CYS A 162 -19.76 -12.26 -1.26
CA CYS A 162 -19.97 -11.03 -2.03
C CYS A 162 -19.54 -11.18 -3.50
N VAL A 163 -18.41 -11.83 -3.76
CA VAL A 163 -17.94 -12.10 -5.14
C VAL A 163 -18.90 -13.03 -5.87
N GLU A 164 -19.47 -14.04 -5.20
CA GLU A 164 -20.47 -14.93 -5.80
C GLU A 164 -21.75 -14.16 -6.14
N ALA A 165 -22.25 -13.34 -5.22
CA ALA A 165 -23.41 -12.49 -5.44
C ALA A 165 -23.22 -11.49 -6.61
N ASP A 166 -22.06 -10.86 -6.70
CA ASP A 166 -21.73 -9.93 -7.80
C ASP A 166 -21.66 -10.66 -9.15
N LYS A 167 -21.17 -11.91 -9.20
CA LYS A 167 -21.23 -12.75 -10.42
C LYS A 167 -22.65 -13.07 -10.82
N ILE A 168 -23.50 -13.46 -9.85
CA ILE A 168 -24.92 -13.70 -10.10
C ILE A 168 -25.60 -12.45 -10.64
N MET A 169 -25.47 -11.30 -9.99
CA MET A 169 -26.04 -10.04 -10.45
C MET A 169 -25.55 -9.65 -11.85
N SER A 170 -24.28 -9.86 -12.14
CA SER A 170 -23.71 -9.59 -13.47
C SER A 170 -24.31 -10.50 -14.55
N SER A 171 -24.54 -11.80 -14.24
CA SER A 171 -25.17 -12.73 -15.17
C SER A 171 -26.64 -12.38 -15.41
N LEU A 172 -27.39 -12.04 -14.35
CA LEU A 172 -28.79 -11.61 -14.45
C LEU A 172 -28.96 -10.38 -15.35
N ARG A 173 -28.08 -9.37 -15.17
CA ARG A 173 -28.08 -8.17 -16.03
C ARG A 173 -27.77 -8.48 -17.49
N ARG A 174 -26.79 -9.37 -17.73
CA ARG A 174 -26.40 -9.78 -19.10
C ARG A 174 -27.49 -10.59 -19.80
N GLU A 175 -28.11 -11.52 -19.07
CA GLU A 175 -29.11 -12.44 -19.59
C GLU A 175 -30.53 -11.86 -19.55
N LYS A 176 -30.72 -10.71 -18.88
CA LYS A 176 -32.01 -10.04 -18.67
C LYS A 176 -33.08 -10.99 -18.13
N ARG A 177 -32.72 -11.84 -17.18
CA ARG A 177 -33.63 -12.79 -16.53
C ARG A 177 -33.87 -12.42 -15.08
N GLU A 178 -34.97 -12.89 -14.53
CA GLU A 178 -35.27 -12.78 -13.11
C GLU A 178 -34.41 -13.78 -12.29
N PRO A 179 -34.06 -13.43 -11.05
CA PRO A 179 -33.30 -14.32 -10.18
C PRO A 179 -34.16 -15.49 -9.70
N THR A 180 -33.55 -16.64 -9.50
CA THR A 180 -34.18 -17.76 -8.79
C THR A 180 -34.22 -17.44 -7.29
N GLN A 181 -35.03 -18.22 -6.54
CA GLN A 181 -35.13 -18.03 -5.09
C GLN A 181 -33.75 -18.20 -4.38
N GLU A 182 -32.97 -19.20 -4.78
CA GLU A 182 -31.63 -19.43 -4.23
C GLU A 182 -30.68 -18.26 -4.54
N GLU A 183 -30.75 -17.70 -5.76
CA GLU A 183 -29.94 -16.54 -6.13
C GLU A 183 -30.35 -15.29 -5.35
N THR A 184 -31.65 -15.11 -5.13
CA THR A 184 -32.18 -14.00 -4.31
C THR A 184 -31.69 -14.11 -2.87
N ASP A 185 -31.72 -15.30 -2.28
CA ASP A 185 -31.26 -15.54 -0.90
C ASP A 185 -29.74 -15.31 -0.77
N LYS A 186 -28.95 -15.69 -1.77
CA LYS A 186 -27.51 -15.43 -1.79
C LYS A 186 -27.19 -13.94 -1.91
N ILE A 187 -27.89 -13.23 -2.79
CA ILE A 187 -27.75 -11.79 -2.96
C ILE A 187 -28.12 -11.06 -1.66
N ALA A 188 -29.27 -11.39 -1.08
CA ALA A 188 -29.73 -10.78 0.17
C ALA A 188 -28.75 -11.01 1.34
N LYS A 189 -28.17 -12.20 1.45
CA LYS A 189 -27.13 -12.51 2.43
C LYS A 189 -25.88 -11.67 2.22
N ALA A 190 -25.42 -11.55 0.97
CA ALA A 190 -24.24 -10.77 0.65
C ALA A 190 -24.47 -9.26 0.90
N GLU A 191 -25.65 -8.74 0.57
CA GLU A 191 -26.03 -7.36 0.86
C GLU A 191 -26.08 -7.09 2.35
N ALA A 192 -26.69 -7.95 3.14
CA ALA A 192 -26.75 -7.79 4.60
C ALA A 192 -25.34 -7.80 5.24
N LEU A 193 -24.43 -8.67 4.77
CA LEU A 193 -23.04 -8.67 5.22
C LEU A 193 -22.30 -7.42 4.78
N ARG A 194 -22.53 -6.98 3.55
CA ARG A 194 -21.91 -5.77 3.02
C ARG A 194 -22.35 -4.54 3.82
N ASP A 195 -23.64 -4.40 4.08
CA ASP A 195 -24.18 -3.30 4.87
C ASP A 195 -23.61 -3.28 6.29
N MET A 196 -23.46 -4.44 6.91
CA MET A 196 -22.86 -4.55 8.24
C MET A 196 -21.37 -4.16 8.26
N LEU A 197 -20.61 -4.48 7.18
CA LEU A 197 -19.16 -4.27 7.13
C LEU A 197 -18.76 -2.88 6.61
N ILE A 198 -19.63 -2.22 5.83
CA ILE A 198 -19.35 -0.93 5.19
C ILE A 198 -19.94 0.25 5.99
N GLN A 199 -20.50 0.01 7.16
CA GLN A 199 -21.05 1.08 8.01
C GLN A 199 -19.95 2.00 8.57
N VAL A 200 -19.31 2.75 7.70
CA VAL A 200 -18.29 3.74 8.09
C VAL A 200 -18.94 5.07 8.45
N ASP A 201 -20.15 5.35 7.92
CA ASP A 201 -20.83 6.63 8.02
C ASP A 201 -22.11 6.59 8.88
N VAL A 202 -22.50 5.42 9.39
CA VAL A 202 -23.64 5.27 10.30
C VAL A 202 -23.13 5.36 11.73
N PHE A 203 -23.03 6.57 12.22
CA PHE A 203 -22.84 6.82 13.64
C PHE A 203 -24.22 6.74 14.30
N ASP A 204 -24.61 5.56 14.76
CA ASP A 204 -25.75 5.44 15.65
C ASP A 204 -25.46 6.31 16.87
N ASN A 205 -26.16 7.45 16.94
CA ASN A 205 -26.16 8.35 18.08
C ASN A 205 -24.87 9.16 18.32
N LEU A 206 -24.59 10.12 17.45
CA LEU A 206 -23.81 11.30 17.85
C LEU A 206 -24.51 12.12 18.95
N THR A 207 -25.81 11.89 19.15
CA THR A 207 -26.67 12.64 20.10
C THR A 207 -27.14 11.87 21.30
N ASP A 208 -27.17 10.52 21.27
CA ASP A 208 -27.70 9.70 22.37
C ASP A 208 -26.60 8.94 23.09
N ALA A 209 -25.99 9.64 24.01
CA ALA A 209 -24.81 9.21 24.75
C ALA A 209 -25.05 8.16 25.84
N GLU A 210 -26.19 7.47 25.86
CA GLU A 210 -26.50 6.53 26.95
C GLU A 210 -25.96 5.09 26.77
N GLY A 211 -25.27 4.78 25.69
CA GLY A 211 -24.81 3.41 25.43
C GLY A 211 -23.32 3.21 25.10
N GLN A 212 -22.56 4.24 24.88
CA GLN A 212 -21.12 4.12 24.52
C GLN A 212 -20.24 4.91 25.48
N GLU A 213 -19.89 4.29 26.56
CA GLU A 213 -18.75 4.69 27.40
C GLU A 213 -17.46 4.35 26.65
N GLY A 214 -16.91 5.26 25.83
CA GLY A 214 -15.60 4.87 25.43
C GLY A 214 -14.75 5.89 24.69
N TYR A 215 -15.09 6.40 23.54
CA TYR A 215 -14.08 7.11 22.75
C TYR A 215 -14.49 8.49 22.22
N ILE A 216 -15.77 8.78 22.07
CA ILE A 216 -16.22 10.05 21.46
C ILE A 216 -16.61 11.08 22.52
N ARG A 217 -17.12 10.68 23.67
CA ARG A 217 -17.51 11.58 24.76
C ARG A 217 -16.37 12.46 25.27
N PRO A 218 -15.19 11.92 25.61
CA PRO A 218 -14.08 12.76 26.08
C PRO A 218 -13.57 13.76 25.04
N ALA A 219 -13.66 13.40 23.76
CA ALA A 219 -13.23 14.28 22.66
C ALA A 219 -14.25 15.42 22.42
N LEU A 220 -15.56 15.15 22.55
CA LEU A 220 -16.61 16.15 22.39
C LEU A 220 -16.70 17.07 23.63
N GLU A 221 -16.64 16.54 24.84
CA GLU A 221 -16.60 17.32 26.08
C GLU A 221 -15.38 18.25 26.11
N GLY A 222 -14.20 17.77 25.74
CA GLY A 222 -13.02 18.60 25.60
C GLY A 222 -13.09 19.64 24.48
N THR A 223 -13.91 19.42 23.46
CA THR A 223 -14.14 20.38 22.37
C THR A 223 -15.14 21.45 22.77
N GLU A 224 -16.20 21.09 23.50
CA GLU A 224 -17.18 22.04 24.03
C GLU A 224 -16.57 22.99 25.07
N GLU A 225 -15.75 22.48 26.00
CA GLU A 225 -15.00 23.31 26.95
C GLU A 225 -14.01 24.26 26.23
N ARG A 226 -13.36 23.81 25.17
CA ARG A 226 -12.48 24.66 24.35
C ARG A 226 -13.27 25.73 23.60
N LEU A 227 -14.42 25.41 23.04
CA LEU A 227 -15.29 26.36 22.35
C LEU A 227 -15.87 27.39 23.33
N ALA A 228 -16.34 26.96 24.50
CA ALA A 228 -16.81 27.85 25.55
C ALA A 228 -15.69 28.78 26.06
N GLY A 229 -14.46 28.30 26.20
CA GLY A 229 -13.28 29.09 26.56
C GLY A 229 -12.85 30.11 25.48
N LEU A 230 -13.12 29.81 24.21
CA LEU A 230 -12.85 30.71 23.08
C LEU A 230 -13.94 31.82 22.97
N GLU A 231 -15.19 31.48 23.27
CA GLU A 231 -16.28 32.47 23.30
C GLU A 231 -16.11 33.46 24.45
N GLN A 232 -15.72 33.00 25.62
CA GLN A 232 -15.42 33.91 26.75
C GLN A 232 -14.27 34.87 26.47
N LYS A 233 -13.24 34.44 25.72
CA LYS A 233 -12.13 35.31 25.32
C LYS A 233 -12.45 36.30 24.20
N ARG A 234 -13.58 36.13 23.51
CA ARG A 234 -14.00 37.00 22.40
C ARG A 234 -14.82 38.18 22.87
N PHE A 235 -15.33 38.15 24.11
CA PHE A 235 -16.15 39.19 24.74
C PHE A 235 -15.48 39.86 25.96
N ALA A 236 -14.21 39.55 26.23
CA ALA A 236 -13.35 40.25 27.20
C ALA A 236 -12.31 41.12 26.45
#